data_0a191294186190e0cb3589c15e1fd251
#
_entry.id   0a191294186190e0cb3589c15e1fd251
#
_cell.length_a   1.000
_cell.length_b   1.000
_cell.length_c   1.000
_cell.angle_alpha   90.00
_cell.angle_beta   90.00
_cell.angle_gamma   90.00
#
_symmetry.space_group_name_H-M   'P 1'
#
loop_
_entity.id
_entity.type
_entity.pdbx_description
1 polymer ?
#
loop_
_entity_poly.entity_id
_entity_poly.type
_entity_poly.pdbx_seq_one_letter_code
_entity_poly.pdbx_strand_id
1 'polypeptide(L)'
;MLKDFSKLETFLIVVRERGFSKASNKLGVSQPAVTQQIKYLENYLETKLIERKKTGIKLTSTGEELYKIAVELEAAVVQAENKILKIIDKDITFNLGASFTIGNYILPGECLQEIKKSIGNDVKLTIEISRVIVEKLKERSIDLGLIEAPIYDEDLVYRKWLDDELVLVSNTPLPRVVNTEDLYNFDWVCREVGSHTRKIVQEKFENLNVSCKDFNIVSEVNSSTAVLNTISRSKQNLEKPIVSIISKYAIAQEVNDKKLFQSRIHGIAMDRTLYIVYNKNNKNNPYVITATDYILSGKC
;
A
#
# COMPACT_ATOMS: atom_id res chain seq x y z
N MET A 1 19.91 28.53 12.16
CA MET A 1 18.83 27.54 12.10
C MET A 1 19.26 26.26 11.38
N LEU A 2 19.65 26.31 10.11
CA LEU A 2 19.98 25.10 9.33
C LEU A 2 21.31 24.40 9.72
N LYS A 3 22.23 25.07 10.44
CA LYS A 3 23.47 24.45 10.95
C LYS A 3 23.23 23.46 12.11
N ASP A 4 22.05 23.51 12.71
CA ASP A 4 21.62 22.59 13.76
C ASP A 4 20.20 22.10 13.42
N PHE A 5 20.14 20.93 12.76
CA PHE A 5 18.91 20.32 12.31
C PHE A 5 18.02 19.85 13.47
N SER A 6 18.58 19.66 14.67
CA SER A 6 17.87 19.07 15.82
C SER A 6 16.57 19.80 16.20
N LYS A 7 16.53 21.11 16.01
CA LYS A 7 15.32 21.92 16.31
C LYS A 7 14.21 21.71 15.28
N LEU A 8 14.58 21.56 13.99
CA LEU A 8 13.63 21.19 12.93
C LEU A 8 13.13 19.76 13.13
N GLU A 9 13.99 18.83 13.50
CA GLU A 9 13.63 17.46 13.85
C GLU A 9 12.63 17.44 15.02
N THR A 10 12.89 18.21 16.07
CA THR A 10 11.95 18.37 17.19
C THR A 10 10.60 18.91 16.71
N PHE A 11 10.59 19.92 15.83
CA PHE A 11 9.36 20.44 15.26
C PHE A 11 8.60 19.38 14.45
N LEU A 12 9.28 18.61 13.58
CA LEU A 12 8.68 17.50 12.84
C LEU A 12 8.04 16.48 13.78
N ILE A 13 8.74 16.08 14.85
CA ILE A 13 8.24 15.09 15.80
C ILE A 13 7.04 15.64 16.59
N VAL A 14 7.05 16.92 17.01
CA VAL A 14 5.89 17.54 17.69
C VAL A 14 4.66 17.53 16.78
N VAL A 15 4.82 17.82 15.49
CA VAL A 15 3.72 17.80 14.53
C VAL A 15 3.20 16.38 14.30
N ARG A 16 4.07 15.41 14.06
CA ARG A 16 3.74 13.99 13.82
C ARG A 16 3.03 13.36 15.03
N GLU A 17 3.52 13.65 16.23
CA GLU A 17 2.94 13.13 17.47
C GLU A 17 1.73 13.96 17.97
N ARG A 18 1.37 15.04 17.26
CA ARG A 18 0.26 15.94 17.59
C ARG A 18 0.29 16.49 19.01
N GLY A 19 1.51 16.64 19.59
CA GLY A 19 1.65 17.13 20.95
C GLY A 19 3.05 17.11 21.54
N PHE A 20 3.31 18.05 22.46
CA PHE A 20 4.62 18.27 23.07
C PHE A 20 5.04 17.13 24.03
N SER A 21 4.09 16.61 24.80
CA SER A 21 4.37 15.53 25.76
C SER A 21 4.71 14.21 25.05
N LYS A 22 3.98 13.87 23.98
CA LYS A 22 4.29 12.69 23.16
C LYS A 22 5.63 12.83 22.46
N ALA A 23 5.91 14.03 21.95
CA ALA A 23 7.19 14.33 21.30
C ALA A 23 8.37 14.23 22.29
N SER A 24 8.22 14.72 23.52
CA SER A 24 9.28 14.63 24.54
C SER A 24 9.60 13.17 24.91
N ASN A 25 8.57 12.32 25.07
CA ASN A 25 8.77 10.89 25.33
C ASN A 25 9.52 10.22 24.18
N LYS A 26 9.19 10.60 22.93
CA LYS A 26 9.80 10.01 21.74
C LYS A 26 11.25 10.44 21.54
N LEU A 27 11.57 11.70 21.87
CA LEU A 27 12.92 12.26 21.77
C LEU A 27 13.81 11.88 22.97
N GLY A 28 13.25 11.30 24.03
CA GLY A 28 13.98 11.01 25.27
C GLY A 28 14.43 12.27 26.02
N VAL A 29 13.72 13.42 25.83
CA VAL A 29 14.03 14.70 26.49
C VAL A 29 12.84 15.21 27.28
N SER A 30 13.07 16.21 28.15
CA SER A 30 11.98 16.81 28.92
C SER A 30 11.04 17.65 28.04
N GLN A 31 9.75 17.71 28.41
CA GLN A 31 8.78 18.55 27.67
C GLN A 31 9.15 20.05 27.69
N PRO A 32 9.73 20.63 28.76
CA PRO A 32 10.29 21.99 28.70
C PRO A 32 11.35 22.17 27.62
N ALA A 33 12.24 21.17 27.44
CA ALA A 33 13.27 21.23 26.39
C ALA A 33 12.65 21.26 24.98
N VAL A 34 11.66 20.41 24.71
CA VAL A 34 10.88 20.44 23.46
C VAL A 34 10.23 21.81 23.26
N THR A 35 9.60 22.34 24.31
CA THR A 35 8.96 23.66 24.25
C THR A 35 9.96 24.78 23.93
N GLN A 36 11.17 24.71 24.52
CA GLN A 36 12.23 25.68 24.29
C GLN A 36 12.75 25.64 22.86
N GLN A 37 12.90 24.45 22.30
CA GLN A 37 13.34 24.28 20.89
C GLN A 37 12.31 24.84 19.89
N ILE A 38 11.02 24.61 20.14
CA ILE A 38 9.95 25.21 19.31
C ILE A 38 9.94 26.71 19.44
N LYS A 39 10.03 27.26 20.67
CA LYS A 39 10.13 28.69 20.89
C LYS A 39 11.34 29.32 20.19
N TYR A 40 12.46 28.64 20.14
CA TYR A 40 13.63 29.10 19.41
C TYR A 40 13.33 29.29 17.93
N LEU A 41 12.64 28.34 17.28
CA LEU A 41 12.22 28.45 15.87
C LEU A 41 11.20 29.60 15.69
N GLU A 42 10.21 29.71 16.57
CA GLU A 42 9.21 30.78 16.53
C GLU A 42 9.86 32.17 16.69
N ASN A 43 10.83 32.30 17.59
CA ASN A 43 11.56 33.57 17.81
C ASN A 43 12.46 33.89 16.61
N TYR A 44 13.11 32.88 16.00
CA TYR A 44 13.96 33.07 14.82
C TYR A 44 13.16 33.54 13.61
N LEU A 45 11.93 33.05 13.46
CA LEU A 45 11.02 33.38 12.35
C LEU A 45 10.07 34.54 12.70
N GLU A 46 10.15 35.07 13.92
CA GLU A 46 9.29 36.13 14.44
C GLU A 46 7.79 35.85 14.27
N THR A 47 7.42 34.57 14.30
CA THR A 47 6.02 34.12 14.09
C THR A 47 5.72 32.84 14.86
N LYS A 48 4.43 32.62 15.12
CA LYS A 48 3.95 31.36 15.69
C LYS A 48 3.86 30.27 14.63
N LEU A 49 4.37 29.10 14.97
CA LEU A 49 4.31 27.89 14.14
C LEU A 49 3.21 26.94 14.58
N ILE A 50 2.93 26.92 15.89
CA ILE A 50 2.00 25.97 16.52
C ILE A 50 1.03 26.71 17.44
N GLU A 51 -0.27 26.46 17.25
CA GLU A 51 -1.33 26.82 18.16
C GLU A 51 -1.67 25.64 19.07
N ARG A 52 -1.79 25.89 20.38
CA ARG A 52 -2.27 24.87 21.34
C ARG A 52 -3.81 24.89 21.35
N LYS A 53 -4.41 23.72 21.19
CA LYS A 53 -5.87 23.49 21.28
C LYS A 53 -6.15 22.56 22.46
N LYS A 54 -7.40 22.51 22.94
CA LYS A 54 -7.83 21.59 23.99
C LYS A 54 -7.59 20.11 23.61
N THR A 55 -7.64 19.81 22.29
CA THR A 55 -7.49 18.46 21.73
C THR A 55 -6.09 18.19 21.13
N GLY A 56 -5.08 19.02 21.46
CA GLY A 56 -3.72 18.85 20.93
C GLY A 56 -3.13 20.12 20.35
N ILE A 57 -2.53 20.01 19.17
CA ILE A 57 -1.91 21.14 18.46
C ILE A 57 -2.51 21.33 17.09
N LYS A 58 -2.42 22.58 16.57
CA LYS A 58 -2.71 22.94 15.18
C LYS A 58 -1.54 23.77 14.64
N LEU A 59 -1.14 23.51 13.39
CA LEU A 59 -0.17 24.36 12.70
C LEU A 59 -0.81 25.71 12.28
N THR A 60 -0.01 26.76 12.29
CA THR A 60 -0.32 28.00 11.58
C THR A 60 0.01 27.83 10.08
N SER A 61 -0.37 28.79 9.23
CA SER A 61 0.05 28.78 7.81
C SER A 61 1.57 28.72 7.65
N THR A 62 2.31 29.54 8.42
CA THR A 62 3.78 29.49 8.43
C THR A 62 4.29 28.14 8.97
N GLY A 63 3.60 27.55 9.96
CA GLY A 63 3.92 26.22 10.48
C GLY A 63 3.76 25.14 9.42
N GLU A 64 2.72 25.20 8.59
CA GLU A 64 2.50 24.25 7.48
C GLU A 64 3.57 24.37 6.40
N GLU A 65 3.97 25.59 6.04
CA GLU A 65 5.06 25.83 5.09
C GLU A 65 6.40 25.33 5.63
N LEU A 66 6.72 25.67 6.90
CA LEU A 66 7.94 25.16 7.54
C LEU A 66 7.95 23.64 7.63
N TYR A 67 6.79 23.01 7.88
CA TYR A 67 6.68 21.55 7.92
C TYR A 67 7.06 20.91 6.59
N LYS A 68 6.60 21.46 5.46
CA LYS A 68 6.97 20.97 4.13
C LYS A 68 8.47 21.07 3.89
N ILE A 69 9.06 22.25 4.17
CA ILE A 69 10.50 22.47 4.01
C ILE A 69 11.31 21.55 4.94
N ALA A 70 10.86 21.35 6.18
CA ALA A 70 11.56 20.49 7.14
C ALA A 70 11.51 19.00 6.72
N VAL A 71 10.43 18.52 6.12
CA VAL A 71 10.31 17.18 5.55
C VAL A 71 11.27 16.99 4.37
N GLU A 72 11.36 17.98 3.46
CA GLU A 72 12.30 17.95 2.33
C GLU A 72 13.76 17.92 2.82
N LEU A 73 14.07 18.71 3.84
CA LEU A 73 15.41 18.74 4.42
C LEU A 73 15.77 17.44 5.14
N GLU A 74 14.81 16.84 5.90
CA GLU A 74 14.99 15.53 6.52
C GLU A 74 15.32 14.47 5.46
N ALA A 75 14.58 14.44 4.36
CA ALA A 75 14.84 13.53 3.23
C ALA A 75 16.25 13.75 2.63
N ALA A 76 16.69 15.01 2.49
CA ALA A 76 18.03 15.33 1.98
C ALA A 76 19.14 14.89 2.95
N VAL A 77 18.96 15.05 4.26
CA VAL A 77 19.89 14.58 5.30
C VAL A 77 20.04 13.06 5.21
N VAL A 78 18.92 12.33 5.15
CA VAL A 78 18.92 10.87 5.02
C VAL A 78 19.63 10.42 3.73
N GLN A 79 19.39 11.09 2.61
CA GLN A 79 20.10 10.78 1.36
C GLN A 79 21.63 11.02 1.49
N ALA A 80 22.01 12.08 2.21
CA ALA A 80 23.44 12.35 2.45
C ALA A 80 24.07 11.28 3.36
N GLU A 81 23.38 10.87 4.44
CA GLU A 81 23.82 9.78 5.31
C GLU A 81 24.01 8.48 4.53
N ASN A 82 23.06 8.15 3.64
CA ASN A 82 23.18 6.97 2.76
C ASN A 82 24.40 7.02 1.85
N LYS A 83 24.67 8.20 1.26
CA LYS A 83 25.89 8.38 0.45
C LYS A 83 27.15 8.17 1.29
N ILE A 84 27.16 8.62 2.54
CA ILE A 84 28.27 8.41 3.47
C ILE A 84 28.40 6.91 3.80
N LEU A 85 27.30 6.21 4.07
CA LEU A 85 27.32 4.77 4.35
C LEU A 85 27.82 3.95 3.16
N LYS A 86 27.51 4.37 1.93
CA LYS A 86 28.04 3.74 0.70
C LYS A 86 29.56 3.90 0.57
N ILE A 87 30.17 4.96 1.11
CA ILE A 87 31.64 5.14 1.12
C ILE A 87 32.33 4.02 1.93
N ILE A 88 31.63 3.45 2.92
CA ILE A 88 32.14 2.38 3.79
C ILE A 88 31.52 1.01 3.47
N ASP A 89 31.08 0.81 2.21
CA ASP A 89 30.44 -0.42 1.70
C ASP A 89 29.26 -0.94 2.55
N LYS A 90 28.53 -0.05 3.21
CA LYS A 90 27.27 -0.37 3.88
C LYS A 90 26.09 0.00 3.00
N ASP A 91 25.67 -0.93 2.16
CA ASP A 91 24.42 -0.79 1.41
C ASP A 91 23.21 -0.97 2.33
N ILE A 92 22.42 0.08 2.45
CA ILE A 92 21.10 -0.01 3.11
C ILE A 92 20.06 -0.32 2.03
N THR A 93 19.50 -1.49 2.11
CA THR A 93 18.41 -1.91 1.22
C THR A 93 17.08 -1.65 1.90
N PHE A 94 16.17 -0.92 1.22
CA PHE A 94 14.80 -0.78 1.66
C PHE A 94 13.99 -2.01 1.24
N ASN A 95 13.46 -2.74 2.22
CA ASN A 95 12.72 -3.97 1.99
C ASN A 95 11.22 -3.66 1.86
N LEU A 96 10.70 -3.71 0.65
CA LEU A 96 9.30 -3.50 0.32
C LEU A 96 8.60 -4.86 0.18
N GLY A 97 7.51 -5.07 0.92
CA GLY A 97 6.65 -6.24 0.76
C GLY A 97 5.38 -5.88 0.00
N ALA A 98 4.91 -6.75 -0.87
CA ALA A 98 3.65 -6.53 -1.57
C ALA A 98 2.86 -7.83 -1.73
N SER A 99 1.52 -7.75 -1.66
CA SER A 99 0.66 -8.86 -2.05
C SER A 99 0.67 -9.08 -3.57
N PHE A 100 0.22 -10.25 -4.00
CA PHE A 100 0.38 -10.69 -5.40
C PHE A 100 -0.15 -9.71 -6.44
N THR A 101 -1.35 -9.15 -6.25
CA THR A 101 -1.91 -8.19 -7.22
C THR A 101 -1.04 -6.94 -7.28
N ILE A 102 -0.67 -6.41 -6.13
CA ILE A 102 0.10 -5.17 -6.03
C ILE A 102 1.52 -5.38 -6.59
N GLY A 103 2.19 -6.44 -6.13
CA GLY A 103 3.58 -6.72 -6.50
C GLY A 103 3.79 -7.10 -7.96
N ASN A 104 2.78 -7.72 -8.61
CA ASN A 104 2.92 -8.15 -10.00
C ASN A 104 2.35 -7.16 -11.01
N TYR A 105 1.35 -6.32 -10.63
CA TYR A 105 0.59 -5.55 -11.62
C TYR A 105 0.54 -4.04 -11.35
N ILE A 106 0.79 -3.59 -10.12
CA ILE A 106 0.72 -2.15 -9.78
C ILE A 106 2.13 -1.57 -9.61
N LEU A 107 2.99 -2.23 -8.83
CA LEU A 107 4.33 -1.71 -8.52
C LEU A 107 5.35 -1.78 -9.67
N PRO A 108 5.35 -2.81 -10.57
CA PRO A 108 6.38 -2.93 -11.59
C PRO A 108 6.43 -1.73 -12.53
N GLY A 109 7.63 -1.40 -12.99
CA GLY A 109 7.86 -0.28 -13.90
C GLY A 109 8.13 1.03 -13.18
N GLU A 110 7.44 2.08 -13.58
CA GLU A 110 7.71 3.46 -13.14
C GLU A 110 7.52 3.66 -11.63
N CYS A 111 6.48 3.06 -11.04
CA CYS A 111 6.20 3.20 -9.62
C CYS A 111 7.38 2.72 -8.75
N LEU A 112 7.91 1.52 -9.00
CA LEU A 112 9.02 0.96 -8.23
C LEU A 112 10.34 1.75 -8.46
N GLN A 113 10.58 2.23 -9.68
CA GLN A 113 11.75 3.03 -10.01
C GLN A 113 11.71 4.38 -9.30
N GLU A 114 10.57 5.05 -9.27
CA GLU A 114 10.42 6.34 -8.60
C GLU A 114 10.44 6.20 -7.06
N ILE A 115 9.92 5.10 -6.50
CA ILE A 115 10.12 4.79 -5.08
C ILE A 115 11.62 4.69 -4.78
N LYS A 116 12.37 3.90 -5.55
CA LYS A 116 13.83 3.77 -5.40
C LYS A 116 14.54 5.12 -5.48
N LYS A 117 14.16 5.95 -6.45
CA LYS A 117 14.73 7.28 -6.65
C LYS A 117 14.39 8.23 -5.50
N SER A 118 13.14 8.23 -5.04
CA SER A 118 12.68 9.13 -3.97
C SER A 118 13.36 8.83 -2.62
N ILE A 119 13.58 7.56 -2.30
CA ILE A 119 14.28 7.17 -1.08
C ILE A 119 15.82 7.19 -1.21
N GLY A 120 16.36 7.25 -2.45
CA GLY A 120 17.80 7.29 -2.71
C GLY A 120 18.55 6.01 -2.36
N ASN A 121 17.86 4.87 -2.21
CA ASN A 121 18.41 3.57 -1.81
C ASN A 121 17.92 2.45 -2.71
N ASP A 122 18.63 1.31 -2.67
CA ASP A 122 18.14 0.11 -3.31
C ASP A 122 16.86 -0.40 -2.65
N VAL A 123 15.93 -0.86 -3.49
CA VAL A 123 14.65 -1.44 -3.06
C VAL A 123 14.65 -2.93 -3.40
N LYS A 124 14.44 -3.74 -2.38
CA LYS A 124 14.18 -5.19 -2.56
C LYS A 124 12.69 -5.44 -2.41
N LEU A 125 12.04 -5.86 -3.48
CA LEU A 125 10.63 -6.22 -3.48
C LEU A 125 10.45 -7.71 -3.14
N THR A 126 9.66 -7.99 -2.12
CA THR A 126 9.20 -9.34 -1.74
C THR A 126 7.70 -9.46 -2.02
N ILE A 127 7.30 -10.46 -2.82
CA ILE A 127 5.90 -10.68 -3.19
C ILE A 127 5.41 -11.96 -2.52
N GLU A 128 4.39 -11.82 -1.66
CA GLU A 128 3.81 -12.89 -0.86
C GLU A 128 2.32 -12.63 -0.60
N ILE A 129 1.60 -13.57 0.03
CA ILE A 129 0.23 -13.33 0.49
C ILE A 129 0.22 -12.28 1.62
N SER A 130 -0.87 -11.51 1.74
CA SER A 130 -1.00 -10.42 2.72
C SER A 130 -0.64 -10.84 4.14
N ARG A 131 -0.98 -12.06 4.56
CA ARG A 131 -0.65 -12.58 5.91
C ARG A 131 0.86 -12.67 6.13
N VAL A 132 1.60 -13.21 5.18
CA VAL A 132 3.07 -13.34 5.26
C VAL A 132 3.74 -11.96 5.26
N ILE A 133 3.21 -11.01 4.48
CA ILE A 133 3.69 -9.61 4.51
C ILE A 133 3.50 -8.99 5.90
N VAL A 134 2.34 -9.21 6.53
CA VAL A 134 2.06 -8.73 7.89
C VAL A 134 3.01 -9.36 8.92
N GLU A 135 3.24 -10.68 8.84
CA GLU A 135 4.20 -11.38 9.70
C GLU A 135 5.62 -10.80 9.55
N LYS A 136 6.08 -10.61 8.31
CA LYS A 136 7.40 -10.01 8.01
C LYS A 136 7.55 -8.58 8.52
N LEU A 137 6.47 -7.77 8.51
CA LEU A 137 6.47 -6.43 9.12
C LEU A 137 6.63 -6.50 10.65
N LYS A 138 5.99 -7.47 11.31
CA LYS A 138 6.13 -7.69 12.75
C LYS A 138 7.54 -8.13 13.10
N GLU A 139 8.13 -9.02 12.33
CA GLU A 139 9.51 -9.50 12.45
C GLU A 139 10.55 -8.44 12.03
N ARG A 140 10.10 -7.28 11.49
CA ARG A 140 10.97 -6.22 10.97
C ARG A 140 11.91 -6.66 9.85
N SER A 141 11.56 -7.72 9.14
CA SER A 141 12.31 -8.21 7.98
C SER A 141 11.95 -7.45 6.69
N ILE A 142 10.85 -6.68 6.69
CA ILE A 142 10.49 -5.68 5.69
C ILE A 142 10.13 -4.36 6.36
N ASP A 143 10.34 -3.25 5.64
CA ASP A 143 10.16 -1.89 6.16
C ASP A 143 8.75 -1.36 5.91
N LEU A 144 8.18 -1.67 4.74
CA LEU A 144 6.87 -1.24 4.27
C LEU A 144 6.16 -2.39 3.57
N GLY A 145 4.88 -2.56 3.81
CA GLY A 145 4.02 -3.57 3.18
C GLY A 145 2.86 -2.94 2.42
N LEU A 146 2.52 -3.51 1.27
CA LEU A 146 1.35 -3.16 0.48
C LEU A 146 0.46 -4.40 0.36
N ILE A 147 -0.74 -4.34 0.94
CA ILE A 147 -1.58 -5.52 1.09
C ILE A 147 -3.02 -5.33 0.58
N GLU A 148 -3.61 -6.43 0.15
CA GLU A 148 -4.99 -6.51 -0.36
C GLU A 148 -6.02 -6.80 0.75
N ALA A 149 -5.56 -7.24 1.92
CA ALA A 149 -6.41 -7.61 3.05
C ALA A 149 -5.94 -6.93 4.33
N PRO A 150 -6.79 -6.18 5.02
CA PRO A 150 -6.45 -5.64 6.32
C PRO A 150 -6.48 -6.77 7.36
N ILE A 151 -5.31 -7.32 7.67
CA ILE A 151 -5.11 -8.22 8.80
C ILE A 151 -4.62 -7.34 9.94
N TYR A 152 -5.58 -6.86 10.75
CA TYR A 152 -5.29 -5.88 11.78
C TYR A 152 -4.44 -6.47 12.91
N ASP A 153 -3.39 -5.73 13.25
CA ASP A 153 -2.49 -6.00 14.36
C ASP A 153 -2.19 -4.68 15.08
N GLU A 154 -2.13 -4.71 16.41
CA GLU A 154 -1.97 -3.51 17.22
C GLU A 154 -0.60 -2.83 17.06
N ASP A 155 0.42 -3.56 16.62
CA ASP A 155 1.76 -3.02 16.40
C ASP A 155 1.95 -2.38 15.02
N LEU A 156 0.95 -2.47 14.15
CA LEU A 156 1.01 -1.99 12.79
C LEU A 156 0.12 -0.77 12.55
N VAL A 157 0.53 0.06 11.60
CA VAL A 157 -0.24 1.20 11.07
C VAL A 157 -0.76 0.83 9.71
N TYR A 158 -2.05 1.05 9.48
CA TYR A 158 -2.73 0.80 8.21
C TYR A 158 -3.22 2.11 7.61
N ARG A 159 -2.86 2.36 6.36
CA ARG A 159 -3.34 3.52 5.59
C ARG A 159 -4.04 3.03 4.33
N LYS A 160 -5.27 3.48 4.10
CA LYS A 160 -5.95 3.22 2.83
C LYS A 160 -5.16 3.86 1.69
N TRP A 161 -5.07 3.15 0.58
CA TRP A 161 -4.29 3.59 -0.58
C TRP A 161 -5.14 3.63 -1.85
N LEU A 162 -5.49 2.48 -2.43
CA LEU A 162 -6.24 2.37 -3.67
C LEU A 162 -7.51 1.55 -3.47
N ASP A 163 -8.52 1.87 -4.24
CA ASP A 163 -9.69 1.01 -4.39
C ASP A 163 -9.52 0.12 -5.63
N ASP A 164 -9.77 -1.17 -5.46
CA ASP A 164 -9.70 -2.20 -6.48
C ASP A 164 -11.06 -2.87 -6.65
N GLU A 165 -11.37 -3.30 -7.86
CA GLU A 165 -12.58 -4.04 -8.20
C GLU A 165 -12.17 -5.43 -8.72
N LEU A 166 -12.77 -6.48 -8.15
CA LEU A 166 -12.66 -7.83 -8.66
C LEU A 166 -13.74 -8.03 -9.73
N VAL A 167 -13.33 -8.44 -10.91
CA VAL A 167 -14.21 -8.62 -12.07
C VAL A 167 -14.15 -10.05 -12.61
N LEU A 168 -15.24 -10.50 -13.21
CA LEU A 168 -15.27 -11.74 -13.95
C LEU A 168 -14.46 -11.56 -15.25
N VAL A 169 -13.55 -12.47 -15.53
CA VAL A 169 -12.67 -12.43 -16.70
C VAL A 169 -12.79 -13.71 -17.49
N SER A 170 -12.74 -13.58 -18.83
CA SER A 170 -12.70 -14.70 -19.79
C SER A 170 -11.85 -14.34 -21.00
N ASN A 171 -11.33 -15.35 -21.69
CA ASN A 171 -10.77 -15.20 -23.05
C ASN A 171 -11.84 -15.24 -24.15
N THR A 172 -13.08 -15.50 -23.78
CA THR A 172 -14.26 -15.55 -24.65
C THR A 172 -15.14 -14.34 -24.34
N PRO A 173 -15.66 -13.62 -25.35
CA PRO A 173 -16.54 -12.49 -25.11
C PRO A 173 -17.78 -12.87 -24.27
N LEU A 174 -18.03 -12.11 -23.21
CA LEU A 174 -19.20 -12.25 -22.35
C LEU A 174 -20.01 -10.93 -22.36
N PRO A 175 -21.30 -10.95 -21.99
CA PRO A 175 -22.06 -9.73 -21.73
C PRO A 175 -21.36 -8.82 -20.71
N ARG A 176 -21.55 -7.50 -20.79
CA ARG A 176 -20.99 -6.55 -19.81
C ARG A 176 -21.40 -6.86 -18.36
N VAL A 177 -22.61 -7.39 -18.21
CA VAL A 177 -23.17 -7.85 -16.93
C VAL A 177 -23.67 -9.27 -17.14
N VAL A 178 -23.21 -10.19 -16.32
CA VAL A 178 -23.57 -11.61 -16.30
C VAL A 178 -24.56 -11.84 -15.14
N ASN A 179 -25.60 -12.63 -15.35
CA ASN A 179 -26.52 -12.99 -14.28
C ASN A 179 -25.94 -14.11 -13.40
N THR A 180 -26.42 -14.22 -12.19
CA THR A 180 -25.96 -15.24 -11.21
C THR A 180 -26.24 -16.66 -11.70
N GLU A 181 -27.33 -16.89 -12.42
CA GLU A 181 -27.69 -18.19 -12.97
C GLU A 181 -26.71 -18.65 -14.06
N ASP A 182 -26.14 -17.72 -14.82
CA ASP A 182 -25.18 -18.03 -15.90
C ASP A 182 -23.84 -18.57 -15.35
N LEU A 183 -23.52 -18.25 -14.09
CA LEU A 183 -22.25 -18.64 -13.44
C LEU A 183 -22.07 -20.16 -13.35
N TYR A 184 -23.15 -20.92 -13.31
CA TYR A 184 -23.13 -22.39 -13.27
C TYR A 184 -22.81 -23.04 -14.64
N ASN A 185 -22.92 -22.27 -15.72
CA ASN A 185 -22.64 -22.71 -17.06
C ASN A 185 -21.18 -22.50 -17.49
N PHE A 186 -20.33 -21.94 -16.61
CA PHE A 186 -18.95 -21.65 -16.91
C PHE A 186 -17.99 -22.71 -16.37
N ASP A 187 -16.82 -22.80 -17.00
CA ASP A 187 -15.66 -23.52 -16.47
C ASP A 187 -14.81 -22.57 -15.63
N TRP A 188 -14.62 -22.91 -14.35
CA TRP A 188 -13.99 -22.01 -13.41
C TRP A 188 -12.52 -22.33 -13.17
N VAL A 189 -11.66 -21.30 -13.23
CA VAL A 189 -10.31 -21.31 -12.70
C VAL A 189 -10.34 -20.57 -11.36
N CYS A 190 -10.07 -21.27 -10.27
CA CYS A 190 -10.15 -20.72 -8.93
C CYS A 190 -8.77 -20.48 -8.31
N ARG A 191 -8.69 -19.50 -7.41
CA ARG A 191 -7.56 -19.35 -6.51
C ARG A 191 -7.63 -20.43 -5.41
N GLU A 192 -6.47 -20.72 -4.85
CA GLU A 192 -6.29 -21.67 -3.74
C GLU A 192 -7.11 -21.29 -2.51
N VAL A 193 -7.41 -22.28 -1.67
CA VAL A 193 -7.99 -22.07 -0.34
C VAL A 193 -7.02 -21.24 0.51
N GLY A 194 -7.53 -20.14 1.10
CA GLY A 194 -6.71 -19.19 1.87
C GLY A 194 -6.34 -17.92 1.09
N SER A 195 -6.56 -17.88 -0.22
CA SER A 195 -6.49 -16.63 -1.00
C SER A 195 -7.54 -15.63 -0.53
N HIS A 196 -7.12 -14.39 -0.28
CA HIS A 196 -8.06 -13.32 0.10
C HIS A 196 -9.09 -13.03 -1.01
N THR A 197 -8.66 -13.05 -2.27
CA THR A 197 -9.56 -12.92 -3.42
C THR A 197 -10.65 -14.00 -3.38
N ARG A 198 -10.28 -15.28 -3.18
CA ARG A 198 -11.25 -16.37 -3.07
C ARG A 198 -12.22 -16.18 -1.90
N LYS A 199 -11.72 -15.72 -0.76
CA LYS A 199 -12.55 -15.45 0.41
C LYS A 199 -13.59 -14.37 0.13
N ILE A 200 -13.19 -13.23 -0.47
CA ILE A 200 -14.14 -12.17 -0.86
C ILE A 200 -15.20 -12.72 -1.82
N VAL A 201 -14.80 -13.46 -2.84
CA VAL A 201 -15.71 -14.04 -3.84
C VAL A 201 -16.73 -14.97 -3.16
N GLN A 202 -16.28 -15.86 -2.28
CA GLN A 202 -17.16 -16.77 -1.54
C GLN A 202 -18.15 -16.01 -0.66
N GLU A 203 -17.70 -15.05 0.15
CA GLU A 203 -18.54 -14.23 1.02
C GLU A 203 -19.60 -13.45 0.20
N LYS A 204 -19.22 -12.90 -0.94
CA LYS A 204 -20.14 -12.15 -1.82
C LYS A 204 -21.18 -13.07 -2.48
N PHE A 205 -20.78 -14.25 -2.91
CA PHE A 205 -21.68 -15.23 -3.51
C PHE A 205 -22.64 -15.82 -2.49
N GLU A 206 -22.15 -16.17 -1.28
CA GLU A 206 -22.99 -16.66 -0.19
C GLU A 206 -24.11 -15.68 0.19
N ASN A 207 -23.81 -14.37 0.20
CA ASN A 207 -24.81 -13.31 0.47
C ASN A 207 -25.93 -13.25 -0.57
N LEU A 208 -25.76 -13.83 -1.75
CA LEU A 208 -26.75 -13.90 -2.82
C LEU A 208 -27.28 -15.34 -3.05
N ASN A 209 -27.01 -16.24 -2.10
CA ASN A 209 -27.38 -17.67 -2.22
C ASN A 209 -26.77 -18.35 -3.46
N VAL A 210 -25.62 -17.85 -3.97
CA VAL A 210 -24.86 -18.52 -5.04
C VAL A 210 -23.89 -19.49 -4.43
N SER A 211 -24.03 -20.78 -4.74
CA SER A 211 -23.20 -21.86 -4.20
C SER A 211 -21.97 -22.10 -5.09
N CYS A 212 -20.79 -21.69 -4.62
CA CYS A 212 -19.54 -22.01 -5.33
C CYS A 212 -19.22 -23.53 -5.40
N LYS A 213 -19.92 -24.36 -4.61
CA LYS A 213 -19.75 -25.83 -4.61
C LYS A 213 -20.29 -26.46 -5.89
N ASP A 214 -21.25 -25.80 -6.51
CA ASP A 214 -21.94 -26.28 -7.72
C ASP A 214 -21.27 -25.78 -9.00
N PHE A 215 -20.19 -25.01 -8.88
CA PHE A 215 -19.40 -24.56 -10.02
C PHE A 215 -18.54 -25.69 -10.61
N ASN A 216 -18.40 -25.73 -11.92
CA ASN A 216 -17.45 -26.65 -12.56
C ASN A 216 -16.03 -26.09 -12.50
N ILE A 217 -15.32 -26.43 -11.42
CA ILE A 217 -13.93 -26.01 -11.21
C ILE A 217 -12.99 -26.91 -12.00
N VAL A 218 -12.43 -26.37 -13.09
CA VAL A 218 -11.51 -27.10 -13.97
C VAL A 218 -10.04 -26.95 -13.55
N SER A 219 -9.71 -25.92 -12.75
CA SER A 219 -8.35 -25.71 -12.23
C SER A 219 -8.37 -24.89 -10.94
N GLU A 220 -7.49 -25.26 -10.00
CA GLU A 220 -7.16 -24.46 -8.84
C GLU A 220 -5.67 -24.09 -8.88
N VAL A 221 -5.36 -22.81 -8.73
CA VAL A 221 -4.00 -22.26 -8.86
C VAL A 221 -3.68 -21.28 -7.75
N ASN A 222 -2.40 -21.14 -7.41
CA ASN A 222 -1.94 -20.40 -6.22
C ASN A 222 -1.46 -18.96 -6.48
N SER A 223 -1.66 -18.43 -7.68
CA SER A 223 -1.33 -17.03 -7.96
C SER A 223 -2.27 -16.41 -8.98
N SER A 224 -2.44 -15.07 -8.92
CA SER A 224 -3.23 -14.31 -9.90
C SER A 224 -2.63 -14.41 -11.30
N THR A 225 -1.31 -14.48 -11.40
CA THR A 225 -0.60 -14.68 -12.67
C THR A 225 -0.90 -16.05 -13.28
N ALA A 226 -0.97 -17.11 -12.45
CA ALA A 226 -1.35 -18.43 -12.93
C ALA A 226 -2.81 -18.48 -13.42
N VAL A 227 -3.75 -17.80 -12.73
CA VAL A 227 -5.14 -17.62 -13.21
C VAL A 227 -5.14 -16.98 -14.58
N LEU A 228 -4.47 -15.81 -14.71
CA LEU A 228 -4.40 -15.04 -15.94
C LEU A 228 -3.84 -15.88 -17.10
N ASN A 229 -2.72 -16.57 -16.88
CA ASN A 229 -2.09 -17.42 -17.88
C ASN A 229 -2.98 -18.62 -18.28
N THR A 230 -3.68 -19.23 -17.32
CA THR A 230 -4.57 -20.35 -17.59
C THR A 230 -5.71 -19.91 -18.49
N ILE A 231 -6.37 -18.79 -18.19
CA ILE A 231 -7.46 -18.27 -19.04
C ILE A 231 -6.95 -17.86 -20.41
N SER A 232 -5.88 -17.06 -20.47
CA SER A 232 -5.37 -16.50 -21.73
C SER A 232 -4.89 -17.57 -22.72
N ARG A 233 -4.39 -18.70 -22.22
CA ARG A 233 -3.86 -19.82 -23.03
C ARG A 233 -4.88 -20.93 -23.27
N SER A 234 -6.05 -20.86 -22.65
CA SER A 234 -7.11 -21.83 -22.88
C SER A 234 -7.76 -21.62 -24.24
N LYS A 235 -8.26 -22.71 -24.81
CA LYS A 235 -9.04 -22.62 -26.04
C LYS A 235 -10.35 -21.89 -25.77
N GLN A 236 -10.71 -20.93 -26.64
CA GLN A 236 -11.99 -20.25 -26.58
C GLN A 236 -13.15 -21.24 -26.79
N ASN A 237 -14.16 -21.12 -25.94
CA ASN A 237 -15.39 -21.91 -26.05
C ASN A 237 -16.59 -21.00 -25.74
N LEU A 238 -17.45 -20.79 -26.74
CA LEU A 238 -18.63 -19.93 -26.62
C LEU A 238 -19.78 -20.58 -25.83
N GLU A 239 -19.87 -21.91 -25.87
CA GLU A 239 -20.90 -22.65 -25.16
C GLU A 239 -20.59 -22.80 -23.68
N LYS A 240 -19.31 -22.97 -23.36
CA LYS A 240 -18.82 -23.15 -21.99
C LYS A 240 -17.54 -22.32 -21.77
N PRO A 241 -17.68 -20.99 -21.59
CA PRO A 241 -16.55 -20.11 -21.39
C PRO A 241 -15.74 -20.46 -20.14
N ILE A 242 -14.40 -20.37 -20.25
CA ILE A 242 -13.53 -20.46 -19.08
C ILE A 242 -13.44 -19.09 -18.42
N VAL A 243 -13.66 -19.05 -17.09
CA VAL A 243 -13.76 -17.80 -16.34
C VAL A 243 -12.99 -17.86 -15.02
N SER A 244 -12.70 -16.70 -14.49
CA SER A 244 -12.28 -16.49 -13.09
C SER A 244 -12.69 -15.12 -12.61
N ILE A 245 -12.52 -14.86 -11.30
CA ILE A 245 -12.65 -13.52 -10.72
C ILE A 245 -11.27 -13.05 -10.28
N ILE A 246 -10.84 -11.91 -10.80
CA ILE A 246 -9.52 -11.34 -10.60
C ILE A 246 -9.60 -9.81 -10.51
N SER A 247 -8.57 -9.18 -9.95
CA SER A 247 -8.45 -7.72 -9.93
C SER A 247 -8.43 -7.12 -11.33
N LYS A 248 -9.12 -6.01 -11.51
CA LYS A 248 -9.07 -5.22 -12.75
C LYS A 248 -7.66 -4.74 -13.10
N TYR A 249 -6.82 -4.49 -12.09
CA TYR A 249 -5.42 -4.12 -12.33
C TYR A 249 -4.62 -5.24 -12.98
N ALA A 250 -4.96 -6.50 -12.67
CA ALA A 250 -4.26 -7.65 -13.22
C ALA A 250 -4.55 -7.93 -14.71
N ILE A 251 -5.63 -7.37 -15.24
CA ILE A 251 -6.09 -7.64 -16.62
C ILE A 251 -6.15 -6.38 -17.48
N ALA A 252 -5.72 -5.24 -16.95
CA ALA A 252 -5.89 -3.95 -17.64
C ALA A 252 -5.26 -3.95 -19.05
N GLN A 253 -4.05 -4.50 -19.18
CA GLN A 253 -3.35 -4.56 -20.45
C GLN A 253 -4.03 -5.54 -21.43
N GLU A 254 -4.40 -6.73 -20.97
CA GLU A 254 -5.03 -7.76 -21.78
C GLU A 254 -6.41 -7.35 -22.27
N VAL A 255 -7.16 -6.59 -21.47
CA VAL A 255 -8.46 -6.04 -21.86
C VAL A 255 -8.28 -4.92 -22.89
N ASN A 256 -7.32 -4.02 -22.72
CA ASN A 256 -6.98 -3.00 -23.71
C ASN A 256 -6.55 -3.62 -25.06
N ASP A 257 -5.78 -4.69 -25.00
CA ASP A 257 -5.33 -5.45 -26.18
C ASP A 257 -6.43 -6.34 -26.79
N LYS A 258 -7.62 -6.38 -26.19
CA LYS A 258 -8.75 -7.24 -26.56
C LYS A 258 -8.44 -8.75 -26.55
N LYS A 259 -7.47 -9.16 -25.73
CA LYS A 259 -7.11 -10.57 -25.52
C LYS A 259 -7.98 -11.22 -24.47
N LEU A 260 -8.45 -10.43 -23.50
CA LEU A 260 -9.39 -10.84 -22.45
C LEU A 260 -10.58 -9.90 -22.41
N PHE A 261 -11.67 -10.42 -21.89
CA PHE A 261 -12.94 -9.71 -21.71
C PHE A 261 -13.29 -9.69 -20.23
N GLN A 262 -13.75 -8.54 -19.74
CA GLN A 262 -14.22 -8.39 -18.38
C GLN A 262 -15.71 -8.16 -18.32
N SER A 263 -16.33 -8.70 -17.28
CA SER A 263 -17.76 -8.55 -16.99
C SER A 263 -17.98 -8.28 -15.52
N ARG A 264 -19.06 -7.58 -15.19
CA ARG A 264 -19.58 -7.50 -13.82
C ARG A 264 -20.63 -8.59 -13.63
N ILE A 265 -20.88 -8.96 -12.37
CA ILE A 265 -21.95 -9.90 -12.04
C ILE A 265 -23.13 -9.07 -11.51
N HIS A 266 -24.33 -9.36 -11.99
CA HIS A 266 -25.53 -8.65 -11.59
C HIS A 266 -25.76 -8.75 -10.08
N GLY A 267 -26.04 -7.62 -9.44
CA GLY A 267 -26.31 -7.56 -8.00
C GLY A 267 -25.07 -7.71 -7.09
N ILE A 268 -23.86 -7.88 -7.64
CA ILE A 268 -22.62 -8.05 -6.87
C ILE A 268 -21.64 -6.92 -7.14
N ALA A 269 -21.29 -6.17 -6.11
CA ALA A 269 -20.12 -5.29 -6.11
C ALA A 269 -18.99 -5.98 -5.34
N MET A 270 -17.87 -6.23 -6.03
CA MET A 270 -16.70 -6.91 -5.47
C MET A 270 -15.54 -5.93 -5.25
N ASP A 271 -15.87 -4.81 -4.61
CA ASP A 271 -14.87 -3.78 -4.29
C ASP A 271 -14.03 -4.21 -3.09
N ARG A 272 -12.75 -3.87 -3.14
CA ARG A 272 -11.80 -4.00 -2.02
C ARG A 272 -10.86 -2.80 -1.96
N THR A 273 -10.38 -2.49 -0.77
CA THR A 273 -9.39 -1.43 -0.57
C THR A 273 -8.00 -2.05 -0.37
N LEU A 274 -7.01 -1.48 -1.03
CA LEU A 274 -5.60 -1.82 -0.85
C LEU A 274 -4.99 -0.91 0.22
N TYR A 275 -4.06 -1.43 1.01
CA TYR A 275 -3.52 -0.75 2.17
C TYR A 275 -2.00 -0.67 2.12
N ILE A 276 -1.47 0.46 2.60
CA ILE A 276 -0.08 0.62 2.99
C ILE A 276 0.01 0.26 4.47
N VAL A 277 0.98 -0.59 4.84
CA VAL A 277 1.15 -1.07 6.20
C VAL A 277 2.62 -0.97 6.61
N TYR A 278 2.88 -0.52 7.82
CA TYR A 278 4.22 -0.48 8.40
C TYR A 278 4.17 -0.61 9.92
N ASN A 279 5.29 -1.03 10.51
CA ASN A 279 5.40 -1.16 11.96
C ASN A 279 5.33 0.23 12.63
N LYS A 280 4.62 0.36 13.75
CA LYS A 280 4.49 1.61 14.51
C LYS A 280 5.84 2.23 14.87
N ASN A 281 6.86 1.41 15.11
CA ASN A 281 8.22 1.87 15.39
C ASN A 281 8.88 2.56 14.17
N ASN A 282 8.46 2.19 12.95
CA ASN A 282 8.95 2.78 11.70
C ASN A 282 8.16 4.04 11.29
N LYS A 283 7.21 4.50 12.10
CA LYS A 283 6.37 5.67 11.79
C LYS A 283 7.16 6.95 11.49
N ASN A 284 8.36 7.07 12.06
CA ASN A 284 9.25 8.21 11.84
C ASN A 284 10.51 7.83 11.05
N ASN A 285 10.56 6.62 10.49
CA ASN A 285 11.62 6.25 9.58
C ASN A 285 11.47 7.07 8.30
N PRO A 286 12.47 7.87 7.90
CA PRO A 286 12.37 8.77 6.75
C PRO A 286 12.09 8.02 5.45
N TYR A 287 12.65 6.83 5.27
CA TYR A 287 12.41 6.01 4.07
C TYR A 287 10.95 5.55 3.99
N VAL A 288 10.39 5.08 5.11
CA VAL A 288 8.99 4.66 5.19
C VAL A 288 8.06 5.85 4.92
N ILE A 289 8.38 7.03 5.46
CA ILE A 289 7.62 8.26 5.22
C ILE A 289 7.68 8.62 3.74
N THR A 290 8.89 8.76 3.17
CA THR A 290 9.09 9.16 1.78
C THR A 290 8.42 8.18 0.81
N ALA A 291 8.61 6.85 1.01
CA ALA A 291 7.94 5.84 0.19
C ALA A 291 6.41 5.91 0.32
N THR A 292 5.89 6.07 1.54
CA THR A 292 4.45 6.17 1.81
C THR A 292 3.85 7.40 1.15
N ASP A 293 4.50 8.57 1.28
CA ASP A 293 4.01 9.82 0.70
C ASP A 293 4.04 9.79 -0.83
N TYR A 294 5.08 9.17 -1.41
CA TYR A 294 5.12 8.95 -2.86
C TYR A 294 3.97 8.05 -3.32
N ILE A 295 3.77 6.90 -2.68
CA ILE A 295 2.70 5.95 -3.03
C ILE A 295 1.32 6.62 -2.90
N LEU A 296 1.09 7.43 -1.86
CA LEU A 296 -0.16 8.14 -1.64
C LEU A 296 -0.38 9.33 -2.58
N SER A 297 0.65 9.80 -3.28
CA SER A 297 0.52 10.90 -4.24
C SER A 297 -0.29 10.54 -5.50
N GLY A 298 -0.67 9.27 -5.66
CA GLY A 298 -1.42 8.77 -6.82
C GLY A 298 -0.59 8.62 -8.09
N LYS A 299 0.74 8.62 -7.96
CA LYS A 299 1.67 8.46 -9.10
C LYS A 299 2.08 7.00 -9.33
N CYS A 300 1.60 6.12 -8.48
CA CYS A 300 1.75 4.66 -8.66
C CYS A 300 0.50 4.10 -9.40
#